data_be75ab27c38855a07948905d618237ef
#
_entry.id   be75ab27c38855a07948905d618237ef
#
_cell.length_a   1.000
_cell.length_b   1.000
_cell.length_c   1.000
_cell.angle_alpha   90.00
_cell.angle_beta   90.00
_cell.angle_gamma   90.00
#
_symmetry.space_group_name_H-M   'P 1'
#
loop_
_entity.id
_entity.type
_entity.pdbx_description
1 polymer ?
#
loop_
_entity_poly.entity_id
_entity_poly.type
_entity_poly.pdbx_seq_one_letter_code
_entity_poly.pdbx_strand_id
1 'polypeptide(L)'
;MRKILASTTLAFLGLSVPALAADDCGKISIAEMNWASAGLAAWVDKIILEEGYDCDVALVAGDTMPTFTSMNEKAEPDMAPELWVNAVKEPLDKAVAEGRIELPGKILSDGGVEGIWIPTWLAEEHGIKTLAQALAHPELFPGAEDGEKGAWFGCPSGWACQAINQNQYQGAGAEEKGFELVDSGSAAALDGSIARAFNRKEGWLGYYWAPTAILGQYDMTRLELEAEHDPEKWHGCMVKSDCADPVVTEWPVSDVFTAVTKDFAAKAGPAMSYVAARSWSNDTVNGMLSWMVENQATNEDGAYHFLETYPEIWAEWVPAEVADKVKAAL
;
A
#
# COMPACT_ATOMS: atom_id res chain seq x y z
N MET A 1 80.72 29.82 30.48
CA MET A 1 79.33 29.76 30.82
C MET A 1 78.57 29.35 29.55
N ARG A 2 78.22 28.07 29.40
CA ARG A 2 77.47 27.53 28.25
C ARG A 2 76.02 27.38 28.71
N LYS A 3 75.09 28.12 28.01
CA LYS A 3 73.65 28.01 28.20
C LYS A 3 73.14 26.86 27.34
N ILE A 4 72.56 25.84 27.98
CA ILE A 4 71.85 24.74 27.33
C ILE A 4 70.39 25.19 27.15
N LEU A 5 69.96 25.31 25.86
CA LEU A 5 68.53 25.45 25.54
C LEU A 5 67.91 24.01 25.50
N ALA A 6 66.92 23.80 26.34
CA ALA A 6 66.10 22.61 26.30
C ALA A 6 64.93 22.92 25.34
N SER A 7 64.86 22.18 24.19
CA SER A 7 63.72 22.18 23.29
C SER A 7 62.68 21.15 23.78
N THR A 8 61.51 21.63 24.17
CA THR A 8 60.37 20.79 24.56
C THR A 8 59.55 20.49 23.32
N THR A 9 59.62 19.25 22.86
CA THR A 9 58.78 18.77 21.73
C THR A 9 57.43 18.35 22.27
N LEU A 10 56.38 19.10 21.93
CA LEU A 10 54.97 18.73 22.22
C LEU A 10 54.55 17.65 21.21
N ALA A 11 54.36 16.44 21.67
CA ALA A 11 53.75 15.37 20.90
C ALA A 11 52.22 15.56 20.91
N PHE A 12 51.64 15.89 19.75
CA PHE A 12 50.19 15.84 19.52
C PHE A 12 49.79 14.36 19.39
N LEU A 13 49.18 13.80 20.42
CA LEU A 13 48.43 12.54 20.30
C LEU A 13 47.12 12.87 19.53
N GLY A 14 47.08 12.53 18.24
CA GLY A 14 45.85 12.51 17.47
C GLY A 14 44.95 11.39 18.03
N LEU A 15 43.87 11.80 18.70
CA LEU A 15 42.76 10.90 18.99
C LEU A 15 42.06 10.60 17.65
N SER A 16 42.38 9.44 17.06
CA SER A 16 41.57 8.84 16.01
C SER A 16 40.25 8.43 16.65
N VAL A 17 39.19 9.18 16.44
CA VAL A 17 37.82 8.71 16.67
C VAL A 17 37.60 7.57 15.67
N PRO A 18 37.28 6.35 16.12
CA PRO A 18 36.89 5.32 15.19
C PRO A 18 35.65 5.85 14.46
N ALA A 19 35.72 5.99 13.14
CA ALA A 19 34.53 6.06 12.32
C ALA A 19 33.74 4.79 12.64
N LEU A 20 32.56 4.93 13.24
CA LEU A 20 31.58 3.87 13.27
C LEU A 20 31.37 3.52 11.80
N ALA A 21 31.85 2.36 11.38
CA ALA A 21 31.43 1.79 10.11
C ALA A 21 29.91 1.78 10.15
N ALA A 22 29.26 2.40 9.18
CA ALA A 22 27.84 2.19 8.97
C ALA A 22 27.69 0.66 8.86
N ASP A 23 26.97 0.06 9.80
CA ASP A 23 26.67 -1.37 9.70
C ASP A 23 25.84 -1.53 8.43
N ASP A 24 26.46 -2.08 7.38
CA ASP A 24 25.81 -2.53 6.16
C ASP A 24 24.63 -3.43 6.55
N CYS A 25 23.41 -3.07 6.16
CA CYS A 25 22.22 -3.87 6.46
C CYS A 25 22.16 -5.19 5.65
N GLY A 26 23.16 -5.48 4.83
CA GLY A 26 23.31 -6.72 4.07
C GLY A 26 22.24 -6.88 2.99
N LYS A 27 21.90 -8.13 2.71
CA LYS A 27 20.86 -8.44 1.72
C LYS A 27 19.47 -8.28 2.32
N ILE A 28 18.62 -7.56 1.60
CA ILE A 28 17.23 -7.29 1.96
C ILE A 28 16.33 -7.66 0.79
N SER A 29 15.19 -8.28 1.09
CA SER A 29 14.13 -8.52 0.13
C SER A 29 12.89 -7.68 0.49
N ILE A 30 12.37 -6.93 -0.51
CA ILE A 30 11.20 -6.06 -0.33
C ILE A 30 10.09 -6.56 -1.26
N ALA A 31 8.88 -6.71 -0.72
CA ALA A 31 7.72 -7.03 -1.54
C ALA A 31 7.34 -5.85 -2.43
N GLU A 32 7.43 -6.02 -3.74
CA GLU A 32 6.80 -5.14 -4.72
C GLU A 32 5.38 -5.67 -4.97
N MET A 33 4.42 -5.13 -4.22
CA MET A 33 3.02 -5.51 -4.36
C MET A 33 2.48 -5.00 -5.70
N ASN A 34 1.49 -5.69 -6.25
CA ASN A 34 1.00 -5.49 -7.62
C ASN A 34 0.00 -4.34 -7.80
N TRP A 35 0.06 -3.31 -6.96
CA TRP A 35 -0.65 -2.04 -7.15
C TRP A 35 0.31 -0.84 -7.05
N ALA A 36 -0.07 0.26 -7.70
CA ALA A 36 0.86 1.35 -8.00
C ALA A 36 1.51 2.02 -6.78
N SER A 37 0.74 2.30 -5.71
CA SER A 37 1.30 2.96 -4.51
C SER A 37 2.33 2.08 -3.80
N ALA A 38 2.06 0.79 -3.70
CA ALA A 38 2.99 -0.14 -3.06
C ALA A 38 4.24 -0.40 -3.91
N GLY A 39 4.09 -0.46 -5.24
CA GLY A 39 5.23 -0.54 -6.16
C GLY A 39 6.12 0.69 -6.06
N LEU A 40 5.51 1.89 -6.08
CA LEU A 40 6.23 3.15 -5.85
C LEU A 40 6.98 3.13 -4.50
N ALA A 41 6.30 2.71 -3.42
CA ALA A 41 6.91 2.64 -2.09
C ALA A 41 8.10 1.67 -2.05
N ALA A 42 7.97 0.49 -2.67
CA ALA A 42 9.05 -0.49 -2.72
C ALA A 42 10.30 0.03 -3.44
N TRP A 43 10.11 0.80 -4.53
CA TRP A 43 11.22 1.42 -5.24
C TRP A 43 11.82 2.61 -4.49
N VAL A 44 11.03 3.44 -3.81
CA VAL A 44 11.56 4.49 -2.92
C VAL A 44 12.39 3.88 -1.80
N ASP A 45 11.87 2.82 -1.16
CA ASP A 45 12.60 2.09 -0.13
C ASP A 45 13.91 1.50 -0.64
N LYS A 46 13.87 0.88 -1.84
CA LYS A 46 15.06 0.31 -2.46
C LYS A 46 16.14 1.36 -2.66
N ILE A 47 15.81 2.49 -3.29
CA ILE A 47 16.80 3.54 -3.58
C ILE A 47 17.38 4.12 -2.29
N ILE A 48 16.54 4.46 -1.31
CA ILE A 48 17.03 5.03 -0.03
C ILE A 48 17.90 4.02 0.74
N LEU A 49 17.53 2.74 0.74
CA LEU A 49 18.30 1.71 1.44
C LEU A 49 19.63 1.39 0.74
N GLU A 50 19.65 1.35 -0.59
CA GLU A 50 20.88 1.10 -1.35
C GLU A 50 21.82 2.31 -1.27
N GLU A 51 21.37 3.50 -1.64
CA GLU A 51 22.23 4.68 -1.75
C GLU A 51 22.54 5.33 -0.39
N GLY A 52 21.61 5.23 0.56
CA GLY A 52 21.74 5.84 1.87
C GLY A 52 22.42 4.97 2.92
N TYR A 53 22.14 3.67 2.90
CA TYR A 53 22.55 2.73 3.94
C TYR A 53 23.45 1.58 3.44
N ASP A 54 23.85 1.62 2.15
CA ASP A 54 24.72 0.62 1.54
C ASP A 54 24.15 -0.82 1.60
N CYS A 55 22.80 -0.98 1.57
CA CYS A 55 22.11 -2.28 1.55
C CYS A 55 22.15 -2.91 0.13
N ASP A 56 22.03 -4.24 0.03
CA ASP A 56 21.83 -4.98 -1.24
C ASP A 56 20.34 -5.38 -1.33
N VAL A 57 19.53 -4.62 -2.09
CA VAL A 57 18.06 -4.75 -2.07
C VAL A 57 17.52 -5.46 -3.30
N ALA A 58 16.79 -6.56 -3.09
CA ALA A 58 16.03 -7.27 -4.11
C ALA A 58 14.54 -7.00 -3.98
N LEU A 59 13.88 -6.57 -5.05
CA LEU A 59 12.42 -6.51 -5.11
C LEU A 59 11.86 -7.88 -5.49
N VAL A 60 10.79 -8.29 -4.79
CA VAL A 60 10.11 -9.58 -4.97
C VAL A 60 8.64 -9.30 -5.26
N ALA A 61 8.14 -9.79 -6.40
CA ALA A 61 6.73 -9.65 -6.75
C ALA A 61 5.83 -10.21 -5.63
N GLY A 62 4.80 -9.48 -5.28
CA GLY A 62 3.92 -9.85 -4.17
C GLY A 62 2.47 -9.43 -4.33
N ASP A 63 1.65 -10.05 -3.49
CA ASP A 63 0.25 -9.72 -3.22
C ASP A 63 0.02 -9.76 -1.72
N THR A 64 -1.05 -9.18 -1.21
CA THR A 64 -1.29 -9.07 0.24
C THR A 64 -1.21 -10.44 0.94
N MET A 65 -2.02 -11.40 0.50
CA MET A 65 -2.13 -12.70 1.19
C MET A 65 -0.91 -13.59 1.04
N PRO A 66 -0.35 -13.80 -0.18
CA PRO A 66 0.87 -14.58 -0.35
C PRO A 66 2.07 -13.98 0.39
N THR A 67 2.25 -12.66 0.32
CA THR A 67 3.36 -11.97 0.99
C THR A 67 3.23 -12.07 2.51
N PHE A 68 2.07 -11.74 3.08
CA PHE A 68 1.84 -11.87 4.53
C PHE A 68 2.09 -13.31 5.02
N THR A 69 1.56 -14.31 4.31
CA THR A 69 1.75 -15.72 4.66
C THR A 69 3.22 -16.11 4.63
N SER A 70 3.95 -15.71 3.58
CA SER A 70 5.38 -16.01 3.45
C SER A 70 6.22 -15.34 4.54
N MET A 71 5.99 -14.05 4.82
CA MET A 71 6.65 -13.32 5.92
C MET A 71 6.41 -14.01 7.27
N ASN A 72 5.15 -14.41 7.51
CA ASN A 72 4.74 -15.02 8.76
C ASN A 72 5.31 -16.44 8.98
N GLU A 73 5.44 -17.23 7.92
CA GLU A 73 5.83 -18.64 8.00
C GLU A 73 7.31 -18.89 7.69
N LYS A 74 7.89 -18.05 6.82
CA LYS A 74 9.25 -18.25 6.28
C LYS A 74 10.21 -17.10 6.60
N ALA A 75 9.69 -16.00 7.19
CA ALA A 75 10.42 -14.75 7.38
C ALA A 75 10.96 -14.15 6.05
N GLU A 76 10.22 -14.30 4.95
CA GLU A 76 10.56 -13.78 3.61
C GLU A 76 9.27 -13.32 2.88
N PRO A 77 9.31 -12.17 2.18
CA PRO A 77 10.40 -11.18 2.12
C PRO A 77 10.63 -10.48 3.46
N ASP A 78 11.75 -9.78 3.60
CA ASP A 78 12.13 -9.04 4.81
C ASP A 78 11.15 -7.91 5.14
N MET A 79 10.64 -7.22 4.11
CA MET A 79 9.77 -6.05 4.26
C MET A 79 8.62 -6.07 3.25
N ALA A 80 7.43 -5.69 3.70
CA ALA A 80 6.28 -5.31 2.89
C ALA A 80 5.96 -3.83 3.17
N PRO A 81 6.25 -2.92 2.22
CA PRO A 81 6.12 -1.48 2.42
C PRO A 81 4.71 -1.02 2.75
N GLU A 82 3.72 -1.66 2.14
CA GLU A 82 2.32 -1.24 2.20
C GLU A 82 1.41 -2.45 2.48
N LEU A 83 1.17 -2.72 3.78
CA LEU A 83 0.27 -3.77 4.24
C LEU A 83 -1.03 -3.17 4.76
N TRP A 84 -2.14 -3.48 4.07
CA TRP A 84 -3.51 -3.11 4.45
C TRP A 84 -4.03 -4.11 5.48
N VAL A 85 -4.20 -3.67 6.74
CA VAL A 85 -4.31 -4.59 7.87
C VAL A 85 -5.70 -5.11 8.17
N ASN A 86 -6.76 -4.43 7.71
CA ASN A 86 -8.13 -4.73 8.13
C ASN A 86 -8.57 -6.17 7.85
N ALA A 87 -8.15 -6.75 6.73
CA ALA A 87 -8.54 -8.10 6.35
C ALA A 87 -7.64 -9.19 6.93
N VAL A 88 -6.44 -8.83 7.39
CA VAL A 88 -5.46 -9.77 7.98
C VAL A 88 -5.25 -9.56 9.46
N LYS A 89 -6.10 -8.77 10.11
CA LYS A 89 -5.89 -8.28 11.48
C LYS A 89 -5.65 -9.40 12.50
N GLU A 90 -6.50 -10.41 12.56
CA GLU A 90 -6.35 -11.49 13.55
C GLU A 90 -5.03 -12.27 13.39
N PRO A 91 -4.66 -12.79 12.19
CA PRO A 91 -3.39 -13.48 12.03
C PRO A 91 -2.18 -12.53 12.14
N LEU A 92 -2.34 -11.25 11.79
CA LEU A 92 -1.28 -10.24 11.97
C LEU A 92 -1.04 -9.94 13.44
N ASP A 93 -2.09 -9.67 14.22
CA ASP A 93 -2.00 -9.44 15.68
C ASP A 93 -1.31 -10.62 16.38
N LYS A 94 -1.62 -11.85 15.96
CA LYS A 94 -0.96 -13.05 16.45
C LYS A 94 0.53 -13.09 16.07
N ALA A 95 0.86 -12.80 14.81
CA ALA A 95 2.24 -12.77 14.33
C ALA A 95 3.10 -11.73 15.07
N VAL A 96 2.50 -10.54 15.33
CA VAL A 96 3.13 -9.46 16.11
C VAL A 96 3.30 -9.88 17.57
N ALA A 97 2.28 -10.45 18.21
CA ALA A 97 2.36 -10.92 19.59
C ALA A 97 3.41 -12.03 19.78
N GLU A 98 3.59 -12.89 18.79
CA GLU A 98 4.63 -13.93 18.76
C GLU A 98 6.01 -13.39 18.33
N GLY A 99 6.13 -12.12 18.01
CA GLY A 99 7.37 -11.46 17.60
C GLY A 99 7.92 -11.96 16.27
N ARG A 100 7.08 -12.39 15.34
CA ARG A 100 7.47 -12.81 13.97
C ARG A 100 7.47 -11.66 12.99
N ILE A 101 6.54 -10.72 13.16
CA ILE A 101 6.37 -9.51 12.36
C ILE A 101 6.36 -8.30 13.29
N GLU A 102 6.94 -7.19 12.83
CA GLU A 102 6.87 -5.88 13.46
C GLU A 102 6.20 -4.88 12.50
N LEU A 103 5.50 -3.90 13.07
CA LEU A 103 4.84 -2.80 12.36
C LEU A 103 5.48 -1.48 12.79
N PRO A 104 6.63 -1.10 12.23
CA PRO A 104 7.41 0.03 12.70
C PRO A 104 6.73 1.39 12.47
N GLY A 105 5.90 1.53 11.43
CA GLY A 105 5.22 2.79 11.12
C GLY A 105 4.10 2.64 10.11
N LYS A 106 3.18 3.62 10.10
CA LYS A 106 2.16 3.74 9.06
C LYS A 106 2.76 4.41 7.83
N ILE A 107 2.63 3.77 6.66
CA ILE A 107 3.07 4.36 5.40
C ILE A 107 2.11 5.44 4.91
N LEU A 108 0.79 5.24 5.06
CA LEU A 108 -0.23 6.23 4.77
C LEU A 108 -0.64 6.94 6.07
N SER A 109 -0.27 8.22 6.21
CA SER A 109 -0.57 9.01 7.42
C SER A 109 -2.07 9.15 7.67
N ASP A 110 -2.85 9.21 6.59
CA ASP A 110 -4.30 9.43 6.60
C ASP A 110 -5.09 8.12 6.62
N GLY A 111 -4.38 6.99 6.46
CA GLY A 111 -4.98 5.68 6.25
C GLY A 111 -5.54 5.50 4.84
N GLY A 112 -6.11 4.33 4.56
CA GLY A 112 -6.74 4.00 3.30
C GLY A 112 -8.26 3.97 3.40
N VAL A 113 -8.94 4.29 2.30
CA VAL A 113 -10.40 4.20 2.19
C VAL A 113 -10.75 3.11 1.19
N GLU A 114 -11.56 2.16 1.59
CA GLU A 114 -12.08 1.09 0.74
C GLU A 114 -13.60 1.19 0.63
N GLY A 115 -14.17 0.61 -0.41
CA GLY A 115 -15.62 0.60 -0.54
C GLY A 115 -16.13 0.16 -1.91
N ILE A 116 -17.43 0.33 -2.12
CA ILE A 116 -18.10 0.11 -3.40
C ILE A 116 -18.35 1.46 -4.03
N TRP A 117 -17.96 1.61 -5.29
CA TRP A 117 -17.95 2.87 -6.01
C TRP A 117 -18.73 2.77 -7.31
N ILE A 118 -19.26 3.92 -7.77
CA ILE A 118 -19.90 4.11 -9.07
C ILE A 118 -19.44 5.45 -9.67
N PRO A 119 -19.55 5.67 -11.00
CA PRO A 119 -19.32 6.98 -11.59
C PRO A 119 -20.24 8.06 -10.99
N THR A 120 -19.70 9.22 -10.62
CA THR A 120 -20.46 10.31 -9.99
C THR A 120 -21.57 10.80 -10.90
N TRP A 121 -21.31 10.92 -12.23
CA TRP A 121 -22.34 11.32 -13.18
C TRP A 121 -23.57 10.38 -13.17
N LEU A 122 -23.34 9.05 -12.99
CA LEU A 122 -24.41 8.06 -12.92
C LEU A 122 -25.18 8.18 -11.59
N ALA A 123 -24.44 8.38 -10.50
CA ALA A 123 -25.03 8.61 -9.18
C ALA A 123 -25.98 9.82 -9.18
N GLU A 124 -25.55 10.92 -9.80
CA GLU A 124 -26.34 12.16 -9.91
C GLU A 124 -27.53 12.00 -10.83
N GLU A 125 -27.36 11.40 -12.02
CA GLU A 125 -28.42 11.24 -13.03
C GLU A 125 -29.58 10.39 -12.51
N HIS A 126 -29.27 9.32 -11.76
CA HIS A 126 -30.27 8.37 -11.25
C HIS A 126 -30.61 8.57 -9.76
N GLY A 127 -29.96 9.52 -9.08
CA GLY A 127 -30.16 9.78 -7.66
C GLY A 127 -29.69 8.64 -6.75
N ILE A 128 -28.70 7.85 -7.20
CA ILE A 128 -28.15 6.71 -6.50
C ILE A 128 -27.12 7.20 -5.45
N LYS A 129 -27.33 6.84 -4.20
CA LYS A 129 -26.43 7.17 -3.08
C LYS A 129 -26.00 5.93 -2.29
N THR A 130 -26.81 4.87 -2.35
CA THR A 130 -26.61 3.68 -1.52
C THR A 130 -26.43 2.45 -2.41
N LEU A 131 -25.76 1.42 -1.84
CA LEU A 131 -25.61 0.14 -2.51
C LEU A 131 -26.96 -0.50 -2.85
N ALA A 132 -27.95 -0.42 -1.95
CA ALA A 132 -29.27 -0.98 -2.19
C ALA A 132 -29.98 -0.31 -3.38
N GLN A 133 -29.80 1.01 -3.55
CA GLN A 133 -30.32 1.73 -4.72
C GLN A 133 -29.62 1.31 -6.01
N ALA A 134 -28.29 1.17 -6.01
CA ALA A 134 -27.55 0.70 -7.17
C ALA A 134 -27.97 -0.71 -7.60
N LEU A 135 -28.12 -1.62 -6.64
CA LEU A 135 -28.53 -3.00 -6.89
C LEU A 135 -29.98 -3.16 -7.37
N ALA A 136 -30.80 -2.12 -7.30
CA ALA A 136 -32.14 -2.12 -7.89
C ALA A 136 -32.14 -1.92 -9.41
N HIS A 137 -30.98 -1.59 -10.00
CA HIS A 137 -30.82 -1.20 -11.40
C HIS A 137 -29.67 -1.93 -12.10
N PRO A 138 -29.70 -3.28 -12.23
CA PRO A 138 -28.61 -4.02 -12.88
C PRO A 138 -28.36 -3.57 -14.33
N GLU A 139 -29.39 -3.08 -15.02
CA GLU A 139 -29.31 -2.57 -16.39
C GLU A 139 -28.39 -1.35 -16.55
N LEU A 140 -28.11 -0.63 -15.47
CA LEU A 140 -27.21 0.53 -15.48
C LEU A 140 -25.73 0.13 -15.42
N PHE A 141 -25.41 -1.11 -15.06
CA PHE A 141 -24.05 -1.59 -14.81
C PHE A 141 -23.72 -2.81 -15.69
N PRO A 142 -23.63 -2.64 -17.02
CA PRO A 142 -23.55 -3.77 -17.94
C PRO A 142 -22.32 -4.65 -17.70
N GLY A 143 -22.53 -5.96 -17.65
CA GLY A 143 -21.47 -6.95 -17.60
C GLY A 143 -20.68 -7.02 -18.92
N ALA A 144 -19.43 -7.49 -18.85
CA ALA A 144 -18.59 -7.61 -20.03
C ALA A 144 -18.98 -8.81 -20.93
N GLU A 145 -19.51 -9.87 -20.33
CA GLU A 145 -19.77 -11.17 -21.00
C GLU A 145 -21.25 -11.45 -21.19
N ASP A 146 -22.08 -11.05 -20.25
CA ASP A 146 -23.53 -11.26 -20.30
C ASP A 146 -24.24 -9.91 -20.21
N GLY A 147 -24.69 -9.41 -21.35
CA GLY A 147 -25.39 -8.11 -21.43
C GLY A 147 -26.76 -8.10 -20.74
N GLU A 148 -27.22 -9.22 -20.18
CA GLU A 148 -28.48 -9.32 -19.44
C GLU A 148 -28.29 -9.11 -17.93
N LYS A 149 -27.05 -9.26 -17.41
CA LYS A 149 -26.72 -9.05 -15.99
C LYS A 149 -25.94 -7.78 -15.77
N GLY A 150 -26.13 -7.21 -14.57
CA GLY A 150 -25.26 -6.18 -14.05
C GLY A 150 -23.92 -6.78 -13.60
N ALA A 151 -22.84 -6.02 -13.75
CA ALA A 151 -21.53 -6.42 -13.22
C ALA A 151 -21.24 -5.74 -11.88
N TRP A 152 -20.80 -6.53 -10.91
CA TRP A 152 -20.10 -6.05 -9.73
C TRP A 152 -18.63 -6.43 -9.85
N PHE A 153 -17.76 -5.45 -10.12
CA PHE A 153 -16.33 -5.69 -10.19
C PHE A 153 -15.76 -5.89 -8.80
N GLY A 154 -15.24 -7.09 -8.57
CA GLY A 154 -14.69 -7.49 -7.28
C GLY A 154 -13.23 -7.10 -7.12
N CYS A 155 -12.75 -7.25 -5.89
CA CYS A 155 -11.35 -7.12 -5.55
C CYS A 155 -10.52 -8.24 -6.22
N PRO A 156 -9.35 -7.93 -6.80
CA PRO A 156 -8.51 -8.93 -7.46
C PRO A 156 -8.15 -10.12 -6.57
N SER A 157 -7.99 -11.29 -7.19
CA SER A 157 -7.51 -12.49 -6.51
C SER A 157 -6.13 -12.30 -5.90
N GLY A 158 -5.91 -12.84 -4.69
CA GLY A 158 -4.66 -12.70 -3.94
C GLY A 158 -4.61 -11.48 -3.01
N TRP A 159 -5.51 -10.52 -3.20
CA TRP A 159 -5.65 -9.41 -2.26
C TRP A 159 -6.52 -9.79 -1.05
N ALA A 160 -6.25 -9.14 0.08
CA ALA A 160 -6.99 -9.40 1.31
C ALA A 160 -8.48 -9.04 1.22
N CYS A 161 -8.85 -8.07 0.40
CA CYS A 161 -10.23 -7.63 0.17
C CYS A 161 -11.08 -8.61 -0.65
N GLN A 162 -10.49 -9.63 -1.28
CA GLN A 162 -11.22 -10.58 -2.13
C GLN A 162 -12.36 -11.27 -1.38
N ALA A 163 -12.05 -11.86 -0.22
CA ALA A 163 -13.07 -12.53 0.62
C ALA A 163 -14.15 -11.55 1.09
N ILE A 164 -13.75 -10.34 1.49
CA ILE A 164 -14.68 -9.31 1.95
C ILE A 164 -15.65 -8.93 0.82
N ASN A 165 -15.12 -8.71 -0.38
CA ASN A 165 -15.94 -8.33 -1.53
C ASN A 165 -16.94 -9.43 -1.91
N GLN A 166 -16.49 -10.69 -1.93
CA GLN A 166 -17.37 -11.84 -2.16
C GLN A 166 -18.48 -11.91 -1.10
N ASN A 167 -18.13 -11.72 0.16
CA ASN A 167 -19.10 -11.76 1.27
C ASN A 167 -20.06 -10.56 1.23
N GLN A 168 -19.60 -9.35 0.87
CA GLN A 168 -20.47 -8.19 0.65
C GLN A 168 -21.47 -8.44 -0.50
N TYR A 169 -20.99 -9.01 -1.62
CA TYR A 169 -21.82 -9.38 -2.74
C TYR A 169 -22.93 -10.37 -2.35
N GLN A 170 -22.57 -11.42 -1.61
CA GLN A 170 -23.51 -12.44 -1.13
C GLN A 170 -24.48 -11.85 -0.08
N GLY A 171 -23.95 -11.12 0.91
CA GLY A 171 -24.75 -10.48 1.97
C GLY A 171 -25.74 -9.45 1.45
N ALA A 172 -25.42 -8.80 0.32
CA ALA A 172 -26.31 -7.88 -0.38
C ALA A 172 -27.40 -8.57 -1.22
N GLY A 173 -27.31 -9.90 -1.42
CA GLY A 173 -28.18 -10.64 -2.33
C GLY A 173 -28.06 -10.13 -3.78
N ALA A 174 -26.85 -9.82 -4.20
CA ALA A 174 -26.63 -9.17 -5.49
C ALA A 174 -26.91 -10.13 -6.66
N GLU A 175 -26.68 -11.43 -6.50
CA GLU A 175 -26.97 -12.44 -7.51
C GLU A 175 -28.48 -12.50 -7.80
N GLU A 176 -29.31 -12.53 -6.77
CA GLU A 176 -30.78 -12.53 -6.88
C GLU A 176 -31.33 -11.25 -7.49
N LYS A 177 -30.55 -10.16 -7.40
CA LYS A 177 -30.87 -8.86 -8.02
C LYS A 177 -30.35 -8.73 -9.44
N GLY A 178 -29.81 -9.80 -10.01
CA GLY A 178 -29.37 -9.86 -11.41
C GLY A 178 -27.95 -9.37 -11.65
N PHE A 179 -27.08 -9.37 -10.64
CA PHE A 179 -25.67 -9.06 -10.79
C PHE A 179 -24.82 -10.32 -10.90
N GLU A 180 -23.67 -10.21 -11.55
CA GLU A 180 -22.58 -11.17 -11.51
C GLU A 180 -21.36 -10.54 -10.84
N LEU A 181 -20.64 -11.33 -10.06
CA LEU A 181 -19.36 -10.90 -9.46
C LEU A 181 -18.23 -11.16 -10.46
N VAL A 182 -17.57 -10.09 -10.89
CA VAL A 182 -16.47 -10.14 -11.87
C VAL A 182 -15.13 -10.07 -11.15
N ASP A 183 -14.30 -11.09 -11.29
CA ASP A 183 -12.89 -11.04 -10.85
C ASP A 183 -12.07 -10.29 -11.89
N SER A 184 -11.51 -9.15 -11.50
CA SER A 184 -10.69 -8.33 -12.39
C SER A 184 -9.29 -8.92 -12.63
N GLY A 185 -8.84 -9.87 -11.81
CA GLY A 185 -7.58 -10.57 -11.93
C GLY A 185 -6.33 -9.74 -11.54
N SER A 186 -6.36 -8.40 -11.68
CA SER A 186 -5.25 -7.52 -11.30
C SER A 186 -5.72 -6.08 -11.10
N ALA A 187 -4.89 -5.25 -10.41
CA ALA A 187 -5.11 -3.81 -10.27
C ALA A 187 -5.28 -3.14 -11.64
N ALA A 188 -4.37 -3.38 -12.56
CA ALA A 188 -4.39 -2.77 -13.90
C ALA A 188 -5.66 -3.14 -14.69
N ALA A 189 -6.17 -4.36 -14.54
CA ALA A 189 -7.42 -4.77 -15.18
C ALA A 189 -8.64 -4.10 -14.53
N LEU A 190 -8.63 -3.93 -13.21
CA LEU A 190 -9.67 -3.19 -12.48
C LEU A 190 -9.68 -1.72 -12.89
N ASP A 191 -8.52 -1.05 -12.91
CA ASP A 191 -8.34 0.32 -13.39
C ASP A 191 -8.84 0.47 -14.85
N GLY A 192 -8.42 -0.46 -15.70
CA GLY A 192 -8.83 -0.51 -17.10
C GLY A 192 -10.35 -0.71 -17.29
N SER A 193 -11.02 -1.39 -16.36
CA SER A 193 -12.48 -1.55 -16.39
C SER A 193 -13.20 -0.23 -16.12
N ILE A 194 -12.73 0.57 -15.16
CA ILE A 194 -13.25 1.92 -14.88
C ILE A 194 -13.01 2.84 -16.08
N ALA A 195 -11.76 2.91 -16.57
CA ALA A 195 -11.40 3.75 -17.71
C ALA A 195 -12.26 3.40 -18.96
N ARG A 196 -12.49 2.11 -19.21
CA ARG A 196 -13.35 1.65 -20.31
C ARG A 196 -14.80 2.10 -20.15
N ALA A 197 -15.36 1.98 -18.94
CA ALA A 197 -16.73 2.41 -18.66
C ALA A 197 -16.90 3.91 -18.90
N PHE A 198 -15.98 4.74 -18.39
CA PHE A 198 -16.00 6.19 -18.63
C PHE A 198 -15.86 6.55 -20.11
N ASN A 199 -14.94 5.91 -20.84
CA ASN A 199 -14.76 6.14 -22.29
C ASN A 199 -15.99 5.77 -23.12
N ARG A 200 -16.78 4.79 -22.67
CA ARG A 200 -18.01 4.35 -23.33
C ARG A 200 -19.26 5.03 -22.80
N LYS A 201 -19.15 5.82 -21.73
CA LYS A 201 -20.28 6.38 -20.99
C LYS A 201 -21.23 5.29 -20.49
N GLU A 202 -20.67 4.19 -20.04
CA GLU A 202 -21.37 3.07 -19.41
C GLU A 202 -21.24 3.17 -17.89
N GLY A 203 -22.21 2.65 -17.15
CA GLY A 203 -22.11 2.53 -15.71
C GLY A 203 -21.04 1.50 -15.33
N TRP A 204 -20.51 1.67 -14.13
CA TRP A 204 -19.58 0.76 -13.49
C TRP A 204 -19.93 0.66 -12.01
N LEU A 205 -19.91 -0.52 -11.42
CA LEU A 205 -20.08 -0.75 -9.98
C LEU A 205 -19.05 -1.75 -9.51
N GLY A 206 -18.33 -1.42 -8.44
CA GLY A 206 -17.35 -2.36 -7.93
C GLY A 206 -16.57 -1.86 -6.73
N TYR A 207 -15.71 -2.73 -6.26
CA TYR A 207 -14.71 -2.42 -5.25
C TYR A 207 -13.66 -1.47 -5.81
N TYR A 208 -13.36 -0.44 -5.03
CA TYR A 208 -12.19 0.40 -5.28
C TYR A 208 -11.67 1.02 -3.98
N TRP A 209 -10.51 1.67 -4.05
CA TRP A 209 -9.85 2.23 -2.86
C TRP A 209 -9.15 3.56 -3.16
N ALA A 210 -8.82 4.30 -2.09
CA ALA A 210 -7.97 5.49 -2.12
C ALA A 210 -6.79 5.32 -1.14
N PRO A 211 -5.57 5.82 -1.48
CA PRO A 211 -5.24 6.71 -2.62
C PRO A 211 -4.98 5.95 -3.94
N THR A 212 -5.42 6.51 -5.07
CA THR A 212 -5.15 5.99 -6.43
C THR A 212 -5.20 7.09 -7.48
N ALA A 213 -4.48 6.89 -8.60
CA ALA A 213 -4.56 7.79 -9.75
C ALA A 213 -5.95 7.82 -10.41
N ILE A 214 -6.66 6.69 -10.42
CA ILE A 214 -7.98 6.54 -11.05
C ILE A 214 -8.99 7.51 -10.44
N LEU A 215 -9.02 7.65 -9.11
CA LEU A 215 -9.94 8.59 -8.44
C LEU A 215 -9.58 10.06 -8.68
N GLY A 216 -8.36 10.36 -9.09
CA GLY A 216 -7.96 11.70 -9.55
C GLY A 216 -8.34 11.97 -11.01
N GLN A 217 -8.50 10.93 -11.83
CA GLN A 217 -8.81 11.04 -13.26
C GLN A 217 -10.30 10.91 -13.58
N TYR A 218 -11.00 10.12 -12.81
CA TYR A 218 -12.42 9.80 -13.00
C TYR A 218 -13.20 10.15 -11.74
N ASP A 219 -14.24 10.93 -11.91
CA ASP A 219 -15.08 11.36 -10.78
C ASP A 219 -16.00 10.20 -10.35
N MET A 220 -15.68 9.62 -9.21
CA MET A 220 -16.32 8.43 -8.67
C MET A 220 -16.95 8.73 -7.30
N THR A 221 -18.12 8.20 -7.06
CA THR A 221 -18.85 8.30 -5.81
C THR A 221 -18.79 6.97 -5.06
N ARG A 222 -18.33 6.98 -3.81
CA ARG A 222 -18.41 5.83 -2.91
C ARG A 222 -19.86 5.72 -2.42
N LEU A 223 -20.44 4.54 -2.56
CA LEU A 223 -21.79 4.26 -2.09
C LEU A 223 -21.86 4.06 -0.58
N GLU A 224 -22.90 4.57 0.06
CA GLU A 224 -23.26 4.23 1.42
C GLU A 224 -23.81 2.79 1.47
N LEU A 225 -23.36 1.99 2.41
CA LEU A 225 -23.82 0.60 2.53
C LEU A 225 -25.09 0.45 3.37
N GLU A 226 -25.59 1.56 3.97
CA GLU A 226 -26.76 1.60 4.85
C GLU A 226 -26.63 0.65 6.06
N ALA A 227 -25.40 0.32 6.43
CA ALA A 227 -25.04 -0.51 7.57
C ALA A 227 -23.83 0.10 8.28
N GLU A 228 -23.84 0.11 9.59
CA GLU A 228 -22.65 0.50 10.34
C GLU A 228 -21.59 -0.59 10.29
N HIS A 229 -20.31 -0.24 10.53
CA HIS A 229 -19.26 -1.22 10.69
C HIS A 229 -19.54 -2.11 11.90
N ASP A 230 -19.62 -3.42 11.66
CA ASP A 230 -19.77 -4.44 12.70
C ASP A 230 -18.45 -5.20 12.89
N PRO A 231 -17.63 -4.88 13.89
CA PRO A 231 -16.33 -5.53 14.11
C PRO A 231 -16.42 -7.04 14.38
N GLU A 232 -17.50 -7.51 15.02
CA GLU A 232 -17.67 -8.94 15.32
C GLU A 232 -17.98 -9.73 14.04
N LYS A 233 -18.90 -9.23 13.22
CA LYS A 233 -19.19 -9.80 11.91
C LYS A 233 -17.98 -9.67 10.96
N TRP A 234 -17.29 -8.53 10.99
CA TRP A 234 -16.12 -8.30 10.17
C TRP A 234 -15.04 -9.36 10.41
N HIS A 235 -14.55 -9.48 11.63
CA HIS A 235 -13.49 -10.42 11.98
C HIS A 235 -13.99 -11.88 12.08
N GLY A 236 -15.23 -12.08 12.50
CA GLY A 236 -15.82 -13.41 12.65
C GLY A 236 -16.18 -14.09 11.33
N CYS A 237 -16.51 -13.31 10.29
CA CYS A 237 -17.06 -13.82 9.03
C CYS A 237 -16.53 -13.09 7.79
N MET A 238 -16.70 -11.77 7.69
CA MET A 238 -16.52 -11.05 6.42
C MET A 238 -15.13 -11.13 5.81
N VAL A 239 -14.08 -11.22 6.63
CA VAL A 239 -12.68 -11.39 6.17
C VAL A 239 -12.32 -12.84 5.81
N LYS A 240 -13.25 -13.80 5.95
CA LYS A 240 -13.02 -15.23 5.74
C LYS A 240 -13.69 -15.70 4.47
N SER A 241 -12.99 -16.53 3.68
CA SER A 241 -13.54 -17.09 2.43
C SER A 241 -14.64 -18.14 2.66
N ASP A 242 -14.76 -18.68 3.86
CA ASP A 242 -15.75 -19.66 4.27
C ASP A 242 -16.86 -19.07 5.17
N CYS A 243 -17.10 -17.76 5.08
CA CYS A 243 -18.16 -17.05 5.81
C CYS A 243 -19.53 -17.66 5.49
N ALA A 244 -20.18 -18.29 6.47
CA ALA A 244 -21.43 -19.00 6.27
C ALA A 244 -22.69 -18.09 6.32
N ASP A 245 -22.58 -16.91 6.91
CA ASP A 245 -23.69 -15.95 7.08
C ASP A 245 -23.18 -14.53 6.78
N PRO A 246 -22.86 -14.25 5.51
CA PRO A 246 -22.36 -12.95 5.08
C PRO A 246 -23.44 -11.88 5.18
N VAL A 247 -23.05 -10.67 5.57
CA VAL A 247 -23.92 -9.51 5.71
C VAL A 247 -23.31 -8.31 5.02
N VAL A 248 -24.12 -7.29 4.75
CA VAL A 248 -23.58 -5.98 4.38
C VAL A 248 -23.10 -5.28 5.65
N THR A 249 -21.85 -4.79 5.64
CA THR A 249 -21.26 -4.01 6.73
C THR A 249 -20.32 -2.96 6.16
N GLU A 250 -20.28 -1.76 6.75
CA GLU A 250 -19.40 -0.68 6.31
C GLU A 250 -17.93 -1.09 6.50
N TRP A 251 -17.07 -0.65 5.56
CA TRP A 251 -15.63 -0.81 5.64
C TRP A 251 -15.06 0.10 6.72
N PRO A 252 -14.23 -0.39 7.64
CA PRO A 252 -13.49 0.50 8.53
C PRO A 252 -12.44 1.28 7.72
N VAL A 253 -12.05 2.45 8.22
CA VAL A 253 -10.84 3.10 7.71
C VAL A 253 -9.67 2.15 7.90
N SER A 254 -8.92 1.88 6.82
CA SER A 254 -7.79 0.98 6.87
C SER A 254 -6.54 1.70 7.36
N ASP A 255 -6.01 1.24 8.49
CA ASP A 255 -4.61 1.51 8.78
C ASP A 255 -3.74 0.75 7.76
N VAL A 256 -2.73 1.43 7.24
CA VAL A 256 -1.79 0.85 6.26
C VAL A 256 -0.38 0.98 6.81
N PHE A 257 0.21 -0.15 7.15
CA PHE A 257 1.52 -0.22 7.79
C PHE A 257 2.61 -0.72 6.85
N THR A 258 3.84 -0.30 7.15
CA THR A 258 4.99 -1.10 6.75
C THR A 258 5.08 -2.29 7.70
N ALA A 259 5.18 -3.49 7.15
CA ALA A 259 5.43 -4.70 7.91
C ALA A 259 6.85 -5.20 7.65
N VAL A 260 7.55 -5.60 8.70
CA VAL A 260 8.90 -6.17 8.61
C VAL A 260 8.99 -7.48 9.38
N THR A 261 9.87 -8.37 8.94
CA THR A 261 10.19 -9.58 9.70
C THR A 261 11.06 -9.24 10.90
N LYS A 262 10.96 -10.04 11.95
CA LYS A 262 11.83 -9.92 13.12
C LYS A 262 13.33 -9.97 12.77
N ASP A 263 13.68 -10.84 11.83
CA ASP A 263 15.06 -11.03 11.41
C ASP A 263 15.60 -9.78 10.72
N PHE A 264 14.79 -9.14 9.89
CA PHE A 264 15.13 -7.84 9.31
C PHE A 264 15.26 -6.76 10.37
N ALA A 265 14.27 -6.62 11.27
CA ALA A 265 14.32 -5.63 12.35
C ALA A 265 15.59 -5.75 13.21
N ALA A 266 16.07 -6.99 13.43
CA ALA A 266 17.27 -7.24 14.20
C ALA A 266 18.58 -6.91 13.45
N LYS A 267 18.61 -7.07 12.11
CA LYS A 267 19.82 -6.87 11.29
C LYS A 267 19.94 -5.49 10.66
N ALA A 268 18.82 -4.78 10.47
CA ALA A 268 18.77 -3.55 9.69
C ALA A 268 19.44 -2.33 10.35
N GLY A 269 19.79 -2.42 11.66
CA GLY A 269 20.51 -1.36 12.35
C GLY A 269 19.87 0.03 12.17
N PRO A 270 20.64 1.05 11.70
CA PRO A 270 20.13 2.41 11.51
C PRO A 270 19.00 2.51 10.45
N ALA A 271 18.93 1.58 9.47
CA ALA A 271 17.89 1.57 8.46
C ALA A 271 16.48 1.36 9.04
N MET A 272 16.35 0.70 10.21
CA MET A 272 15.06 0.59 10.90
C MET A 272 14.48 1.94 11.31
N SER A 273 15.31 2.92 11.63
CA SER A 273 14.82 4.28 11.95
C SER A 273 14.18 4.94 10.74
N TYR A 274 14.75 4.74 9.55
CA TYR A 274 14.15 5.16 8.28
C TYR A 274 12.81 4.48 8.06
N VAL A 275 12.76 3.15 8.13
CA VAL A 275 11.54 2.36 7.91
C VAL A 275 10.41 2.77 8.88
N ALA A 276 10.76 3.12 10.12
CA ALA A 276 9.79 3.59 11.11
C ALA A 276 9.33 5.04 10.89
N ALA A 277 10.18 5.90 10.33
CA ALA A 277 9.88 7.31 10.09
C ALA A 277 9.15 7.55 8.76
N ARG A 278 9.30 6.63 7.79
CA ARG A 278 8.75 6.77 6.45
C ARG A 278 7.22 6.75 6.45
N SER A 279 6.65 7.88 6.09
CA SER A 279 5.20 8.08 5.99
C SER A 279 4.91 9.23 5.04
N TRP A 280 3.85 9.14 4.27
CA TRP A 280 3.37 10.20 3.39
C TRP A 280 1.86 10.35 3.46
N SER A 281 1.35 11.51 3.02
CA SER A 281 -0.07 11.77 2.95
C SER A 281 -0.70 11.15 1.70
N ASN A 282 -2.01 10.92 1.74
CA ASN A 282 -2.75 10.48 0.57
C ASN A 282 -2.65 11.48 -0.60
N ASP A 283 -2.58 12.79 -0.30
CA ASP A 283 -2.38 13.82 -1.32
C ASP A 283 -1.03 13.68 -2.04
N THR A 284 0.05 13.41 -1.30
CA THR A 284 1.37 13.15 -1.88
C THR A 284 1.32 11.91 -2.79
N VAL A 285 0.73 10.82 -2.30
CA VAL A 285 0.61 9.57 -3.09
C VAL A 285 -0.24 9.79 -4.33
N ASN A 286 -1.40 10.42 -4.22
CA ASN A 286 -2.28 10.72 -5.36
C ASN A 286 -1.55 11.57 -6.42
N GLY A 287 -0.80 12.60 -6.00
CA GLY A 287 0.00 13.43 -6.89
C GLY A 287 1.05 12.62 -7.66
N MET A 288 1.75 11.73 -6.96
CA MET A 288 2.75 10.84 -7.56
C MET A 288 2.13 9.85 -8.55
N LEU A 289 1.04 9.20 -8.17
CA LEU A 289 0.36 8.23 -9.03
C LEU A 289 -0.23 8.90 -10.27
N SER A 290 -0.78 10.10 -10.15
CA SER A 290 -1.25 10.90 -11.29
C SER A 290 -0.11 11.24 -12.25
N TRP A 291 1.03 11.70 -11.70
CA TRP A 291 2.22 11.97 -12.50
C TRP A 291 2.72 10.71 -13.23
N MET A 292 2.75 9.57 -12.56
CA MET A 292 3.16 8.29 -13.17
C MET A 292 2.28 7.92 -14.36
N VAL A 293 0.97 8.07 -14.23
CA VAL A 293 0.02 7.78 -15.33
C VAL A 293 0.21 8.76 -16.49
N GLU A 294 0.29 10.07 -16.21
CA GLU A 294 0.47 11.10 -17.24
C GLU A 294 1.77 10.93 -18.04
N ASN A 295 2.82 10.45 -17.40
CA ASN A 295 4.13 10.26 -18.00
C ASN A 295 4.39 8.81 -18.45
N GLN A 296 3.44 7.89 -18.28
CA GLN A 296 3.60 6.45 -18.56
C GLN A 296 4.83 5.87 -17.83
N ALA A 297 5.08 6.36 -16.62
CA ALA A 297 6.24 6.06 -15.82
C ALA A 297 6.11 4.70 -15.13
N THR A 298 7.23 4.01 -14.97
CA THR A 298 7.34 2.81 -14.14
C THR A 298 7.36 3.17 -12.65
N ASN A 299 7.29 2.18 -11.76
CA ASN A 299 7.48 2.39 -10.33
C ASN A 299 8.87 2.98 -10.02
N GLU A 300 9.89 2.54 -10.75
CA GLU A 300 11.26 3.06 -10.65
C GLU A 300 11.33 4.54 -11.04
N ASP A 301 10.79 4.91 -12.22
CA ASP A 301 10.73 6.31 -12.68
C ASP A 301 9.98 7.18 -11.67
N GLY A 302 8.87 6.67 -11.12
CA GLY A 302 8.10 7.35 -10.08
C GLY A 302 8.90 7.58 -8.80
N ALA A 303 9.69 6.60 -8.37
CA ALA A 303 10.52 6.71 -7.18
C ALA A 303 11.63 7.76 -7.35
N TYR A 304 12.34 7.76 -8.48
CA TYR A 304 13.32 8.81 -8.78
C TYR A 304 12.65 10.19 -8.83
N HIS A 305 11.51 10.32 -9.52
CA HIS A 305 10.77 11.58 -9.56
C HIS A 305 10.34 12.06 -8.16
N PHE A 306 9.87 11.17 -7.30
CA PHE A 306 9.53 11.51 -5.93
C PHE A 306 10.74 12.04 -5.16
N LEU A 307 11.86 11.33 -5.23
CA LEU A 307 13.08 11.69 -4.51
C LEU A 307 13.68 13.02 -5.00
N GLU A 308 13.59 13.30 -6.29
CA GLU A 308 14.05 14.58 -6.88
C GLU A 308 13.11 15.75 -6.55
N THR A 309 11.79 15.51 -6.55
CA THR A 309 10.77 16.57 -6.48
C THR A 309 10.38 16.93 -5.06
N TYR A 310 10.39 15.95 -4.12
CA TYR A 310 9.92 16.13 -2.74
C TYR A 310 11.00 15.86 -1.67
N PRO A 311 12.21 16.46 -1.82
CA PRO A 311 13.28 16.24 -0.85
C PRO A 311 12.93 16.75 0.56
N GLU A 312 11.98 17.69 0.69
CA GLU A 312 11.49 18.18 1.97
C GLU A 312 10.66 17.14 2.73
N ILE A 313 10.10 16.14 2.03
CA ILE A 313 9.33 15.07 2.65
C ILE A 313 10.28 13.95 3.09
N TRP A 314 10.98 13.33 2.15
CA TRP A 314 11.75 12.12 2.44
C TRP A 314 13.05 12.38 3.22
N ALA A 315 13.65 13.59 3.11
CA ALA A 315 14.84 13.89 3.89
C ALA A 315 14.58 13.99 5.41
N GLU A 316 13.31 14.15 5.82
CA GLU A 316 12.93 14.07 7.23
C GLU A 316 12.88 12.63 7.77
N TRP A 317 12.85 11.64 6.89
CA TRP A 317 12.82 10.22 7.27
C TRP A 317 14.19 9.64 7.61
N VAL A 318 15.26 10.35 7.25
CA VAL A 318 16.63 9.87 7.34
C VAL A 318 17.54 10.90 8.01
N PRO A 319 18.68 10.51 8.61
CA PRO A 319 19.70 11.45 9.05
C PRO A 319 20.24 12.30 7.88
N ALA A 320 20.68 13.53 8.15
CA ALA A 320 21.16 14.47 7.13
C ALA A 320 22.29 13.88 6.26
N GLU A 321 23.21 13.12 6.86
CA GLU A 321 24.30 12.45 6.15
C GLU A 321 23.80 11.39 5.16
N VAL A 322 22.71 10.70 5.49
CA VAL A 322 22.06 9.72 4.61
C VAL A 322 21.32 10.46 3.49
N ALA A 323 20.61 11.54 3.82
CA ALA A 323 19.97 12.36 2.81
C ALA A 323 20.96 12.94 1.79
N ASP A 324 22.16 13.34 2.23
CA ASP A 324 23.20 13.85 1.35
C ASP A 324 23.75 12.74 0.41
N LYS A 325 23.89 11.50 0.90
CA LYS A 325 24.28 10.35 0.06
C LYS A 325 23.23 10.08 -1.03
N VAL A 326 21.94 9.97 -0.63
CA VAL A 326 20.85 9.72 -1.58
C VAL A 326 20.78 10.84 -2.63
N LYS A 327 20.83 12.12 -2.22
CA LYS A 327 20.83 13.26 -3.17
C LYS A 327 22.03 13.26 -4.14
N ALA A 328 23.14 12.70 -3.74
CA ALA A 328 24.32 12.62 -4.60
C ALA A 328 24.24 11.48 -5.62
N ALA A 329 23.36 10.51 -5.40
CA ALA A 329 23.13 9.36 -6.28
C ALA A 329 21.98 9.61 -7.29
N LEU A 330 21.07 10.57 -7.02
CA LEU A 330 20.00 11.01 -7.95
C LEU A 330 20.57 11.87 -9.09
#